data_8bfd61ebe449d2e820cd273331bd9078
#
_entry.id   8bfd61ebe449d2e820cd273331bd9078
#
_cell.length_a   1.000
_cell.length_b   1.000
_cell.length_c   1.000
_cell.angle_alpha   90.00
_cell.angle_beta   90.00
_cell.angle_gamma   90.00
#
_symmetry.space_group_name_H-M   'P 1'
#
loop_
_entity.id
_entity.type
_entity.pdbx_description
1 polymer ?
#
loop_
_entity_poly.entity_id
_entity_poly.type
_entity_poly.pdbx_seq_one_letter_code
_entity_poly.pdbx_strand_id
1 'polypeptide(L)'
;MPPAEFTVNQKNYILKEYYTMTFQDIFKSSFLENISSVTILDMVLALALAFGIGMFIFLIYKKTFSGVMYSSSFSVTLVALTMISTLVILAVTSNVVLSLGMVGALSIVRFRTAIKEPLDIAFLFWSIAVGIVLAAGMIPLAVFGSVVIGIILLVFANKKSHLNPYIVVIRCENHDSEIKAMEFLKKQAGRCVLKSKTVQKGFVELNAEIRMKEDNTDFINILSEMNGVNSAVLVSYNGDYMG
;
A
#
# COMPACT_ATOMS: atom_id res chain seq x y z
N MET A 1 41.93 -63.27 18.56
CA MET A 1 41.67 -61.96 19.11
C MET A 1 42.31 -60.91 18.22
N PRO A 2 41.58 -60.07 17.48
CA PRO A 2 42.19 -58.96 16.74
C PRO A 2 42.47 -57.82 17.68
N PRO A 3 43.58 -57.10 17.54
CA PRO A 3 44.03 -56.12 18.49
C PRO A 3 43.20 -54.85 18.47
N ALA A 4 42.91 -54.33 19.67
CA ALA A 4 42.09 -53.15 19.95
C ALA A 4 42.63 -51.84 19.32
N GLU A 5 43.79 -51.83 18.72
CA GLU A 5 44.41 -50.66 18.06
C GLU A 5 43.77 -50.30 16.71
N PHE A 6 43.14 -51.28 16.04
CA PHE A 6 42.55 -51.02 14.72
C PHE A 6 41.24 -50.22 14.78
N THR A 7 40.51 -50.30 15.88
CA THR A 7 39.27 -49.59 16.10
C THR A 7 39.45 -48.13 16.54
N VAL A 8 40.53 -47.80 17.24
CA VAL A 8 40.83 -46.46 17.71
C VAL A 8 41.28 -45.53 16.55
N ASN A 9 42.04 -46.12 15.61
CA ASN A 9 42.53 -45.34 14.47
C ASN A 9 41.42 -45.00 13.48
N GLN A 10 40.48 -45.91 13.23
CA GLN A 10 39.32 -45.64 12.38
C GLN A 10 38.37 -44.59 13.00
N LYS A 11 38.18 -44.60 14.30
CA LYS A 11 37.38 -43.61 15.00
C LYS A 11 38.01 -42.22 14.96
N ASN A 12 39.35 -42.14 15.03
CA ASN A 12 40.06 -40.88 14.91
C ASN A 12 40.08 -40.31 13.48
N TYR A 13 40.07 -41.15 12.45
CA TYR A 13 39.91 -40.72 11.07
C TYR A 13 38.51 -40.16 10.79
N ILE A 14 37.48 -40.84 11.28
CA ILE A 14 36.09 -40.38 11.15
C ILE A 14 35.87 -39.07 11.91
N LEU A 15 36.41 -38.94 13.14
CA LEU A 15 36.30 -37.71 13.89
C LEU A 15 37.09 -36.57 13.25
N LYS A 16 38.23 -36.84 12.60
CA LYS A 16 39.04 -35.81 11.93
C LYS A 16 38.35 -35.29 10.66
N GLU A 17 37.57 -36.12 9.99
CA GLU A 17 36.75 -35.72 8.83
C GLU A 17 35.56 -34.86 9.23
N TYR A 18 34.97 -35.12 10.39
CA TYR A 18 33.88 -34.28 10.95
C TYR A 18 34.35 -32.92 11.46
N TYR A 19 35.63 -32.79 11.93
CA TYR A 19 36.14 -31.55 12.52
C TYR A 19 36.77 -30.59 11.50
N THR A 20 36.97 -31.01 10.25
CA THR A 20 37.59 -30.18 9.22
C THR A 20 36.60 -29.60 8.19
N MET A 21 35.29 -29.69 8.42
CA MET A 21 34.36 -28.92 7.61
C MET A 21 34.59 -27.44 7.90
N THR A 22 35.42 -26.82 7.09
CA THR A 22 35.69 -25.39 7.15
C THR A 22 34.43 -24.65 6.70
N PHE A 23 34.18 -23.49 7.30
CA PHE A 23 33.08 -22.60 6.89
C PHE A 23 33.05 -22.37 5.36
N GLN A 24 34.22 -22.45 4.71
CA GLN A 24 34.38 -22.39 3.25
C GLN A 24 33.82 -23.62 2.51
N ASP A 25 33.88 -24.82 3.10
CA ASP A 25 33.37 -26.06 2.47
C ASP A 25 31.84 -26.11 2.55
N ILE A 26 31.26 -25.61 3.64
CA ILE A 26 29.81 -25.45 3.76
C ILE A 26 29.30 -24.41 2.76
N PHE A 27 30.05 -23.31 2.57
CA PHE A 27 29.69 -22.28 1.60
C PHE A 27 29.81 -22.77 0.15
N LYS A 28 30.85 -23.55 -0.15
CA LYS A 28 31.17 -23.99 -1.51
C LYS A 28 30.31 -25.16 -1.97
N SER A 29 30.07 -26.14 -1.12
CA SER A 29 29.23 -27.30 -1.44
C SER A 29 27.74 -26.93 -1.51
N SER A 30 27.23 -26.20 -0.51
CA SER A 30 25.84 -25.75 -0.49
C SER A 30 25.54 -24.73 -1.58
N PHE A 31 26.52 -23.90 -1.96
CA PHE A 31 26.34 -22.93 -3.04
C PHE A 31 26.31 -23.59 -4.42
N LEU A 32 27.13 -24.60 -4.66
CA LEU A 32 27.20 -25.28 -5.96
C LEU A 32 26.09 -26.34 -6.15
N GLU A 33 25.69 -27.05 -5.08
CA GLU A 33 24.60 -28.02 -5.14
C GLU A 33 23.22 -27.39 -5.30
N ASN A 34 22.99 -26.21 -4.69
CA ASN A 34 21.71 -25.52 -4.75
C ASN A 34 21.51 -24.65 -6.01
N ILE A 35 22.60 -24.23 -6.70
CA ILE A 35 22.50 -23.58 -8.01
C ILE A 35 21.97 -24.56 -9.08
N SER A 36 22.16 -25.86 -8.90
CA SER A 36 21.68 -26.89 -9.84
C SER A 36 20.18 -27.19 -9.73
N SER A 37 19.49 -26.71 -8.70
CA SER A 37 18.07 -27.00 -8.47
C SER A 37 17.09 -26.00 -9.10
N VAL A 38 17.52 -24.77 -9.41
CA VAL A 38 16.68 -23.76 -10.08
C VAL A 38 17.25 -23.47 -11.46
N THR A 39 16.54 -23.90 -12.50
CA THR A 39 16.97 -23.65 -13.88
C THR A 39 16.89 -22.16 -14.20
N ILE A 40 17.83 -21.62 -14.95
CA ILE A 40 17.82 -20.21 -15.41
C ILE A 40 16.49 -19.87 -16.09
N LEU A 41 15.91 -20.83 -16.80
CA LEU A 41 14.64 -20.68 -17.47
C LEU A 41 13.49 -20.48 -16.46
N ASP A 42 13.50 -21.21 -15.33
CA ASP A 42 12.49 -21.04 -14.26
C ASP A 42 12.59 -19.66 -13.60
N MET A 43 13.81 -19.14 -13.39
CA MET A 43 14.03 -17.80 -12.88
C MET A 43 13.48 -16.72 -13.80
N VAL A 44 13.77 -16.83 -15.11
CA VAL A 44 13.27 -15.87 -16.10
C VAL A 44 11.75 -15.94 -16.20
N LEU A 45 11.17 -17.13 -16.16
CA LEU A 45 9.74 -17.35 -16.22
C LEU A 45 9.05 -16.80 -14.96
N ALA A 46 9.59 -17.03 -13.77
CA ALA A 46 9.07 -16.49 -12.52
C ALA A 46 9.08 -14.95 -12.51
N LEU A 47 10.18 -14.32 -12.98
CA LEU A 47 10.28 -12.87 -13.08
C LEU A 47 9.34 -12.29 -14.14
N ALA A 48 9.18 -12.96 -15.27
CA ALA A 48 8.22 -12.55 -16.31
C ALA A 48 6.76 -12.61 -15.80
N LEU A 49 6.41 -13.67 -15.06
CA LEU A 49 5.10 -13.80 -14.41
C LEU A 49 4.92 -12.76 -13.31
N ALA A 50 5.96 -12.49 -12.51
CA ALA A 50 5.92 -11.44 -11.48
C ALA A 50 5.67 -10.05 -12.09
N PHE A 51 6.31 -9.76 -13.22
CA PHE A 51 6.04 -8.53 -13.98
C PHE A 51 4.61 -8.50 -14.49
N GLY A 52 4.11 -9.58 -15.09
CA GLY A 52 2.73 -9.66 -15.62
C GLY A 52 1.67 -9.46 -14.54
N ILE A 53 1.79 -10.16 -13.38
CA ILE A 53 0.85 -9.99 -12.27
C ILE A 53 1.05 -8.64 -11.59
N GLY A 54 2.29 -8.16 -11.45
CA GLY A 54 2.59 -6.81 -10.97
C GLY A 54 1.89 -5.73 -11.81
N MET A 55 1.90 -5.89 -13.16
CA MET A 55 1.18 -5.00 -14.07
C MET A 55 -0.34 -5.11 -13.90
N PHE A 56 -0.86 -6.30 -13.64
CA PHE A 56 -2.27 -6.48 -13.29
C PHE A 56 -2.63 -5.74 -11.99
N ILE A 57 -1.82 -5.85 -10.93
CA ILE A 57 -2.00 -5.11 -9.68
C ILE A 57 -1.97 -3.59 -9.93
N PHE A 58 -1.03 -3.11 -10.75
CA PHE A 58 -0.94 -1.71 -11.16
C PHE A 58 -2.24 -1.23 -11.81
N LEU A 59 -2.81 -2.01 -12.74
CA LEU A 59 -4.06 -1.65 -13.42
C LEU A 59 -5.26 -1.60 -12.45
N ILE A 60 -5.34 -2.57 -11.53
CA ILE A 60 -6.38 -2.58 -10.49
C ILE A 60 -6.22 -1.36 -9.57
N TYR A 61 -5.00 -1.06 -9.11
CA TYR A 61 -4.73 0.10 -8.28
C TYR A 61 -5.15 1.40 -8.97
N LYS A 62 -4.75 1.59 -10.24
CA LYS A 62 -5.13 2.77 -11.03
C LYS A 62 -6.65 2.94 -11.14
N LYS A 63 -7.39 1.83 -11.26
CA LYS A 63 -8.86 1.83 -11.39
C LYS A 63 -9.59 1.97 -10.05
N THR A 64 -8.95 1.52 -8.96
CA THR A 64 -9.50 1.53 -7.61
C THR A 64 -9.21 2.84 -6.88
N PHE A 65 -8.17 3.56 -7.32
CA PHE A 65 -7.75 4.80 -6.69
C PHE A 65 -8.83 5.88 -6.83
N SER A 66 -9.34 6.33 -5.70
CA SER A 66 -10.34 7.40 -5.60
C SER A 66 -9.85 8.59 -4.76
N GLY A 67 -8.55 8.64 -4.44
CA GLY A 67 -7.92 9.74 -3.69
C GLY A 67 -7.64 10.96 -4.58
N VAL A 68 -7.35 12.08 -3.96
CA VAL A 68 -7.17 13.38 -4.63
C VAL A 68 -5.86 13.46 -5.42
N MET A 69 -4.81 12.76 -4.99
CA MET A 69 -3.52 12.75 -5.69
C MET A 69 -3.11 11.33 -6.05
N TYR A 70 -3.39 10.92 -7.30
CA TYR A 70 -2.85 9.68 -7.84
C TYR A 70 -1.31 9.76 -7.92
N SER A 71 -0.62 8.90 -7.19
CA SER A 71 0.82 8.76 -7.28
C SER A 71 1.20 7.69 -8.29
N SER A 72 1.65 8.10 -9.48
CA SER A 72 2.17 7.16 -10.48
C SER A 72 3.42 6.43 -9.97
N SER A 73 4.22 7.09 -9.14
CA SER A 73 5.40 6.48 -8.49
C SER A 73 5.01 5.31 -7.59
N PHE A 74 3.94 5.43 -6.82
CA PHE A 74 3.46 4.35 -5.98
C PHE A 74 2.99 3.13 -6.80
N SER A 75 2.30 3.37 -7.91
CA SER A 75 1.86 2.31 -8.82
C SER A 75 3.03 1.51 -9.41
N VAL A 76 4.12 2.20 -9.80
CA VAL A 76 5.35 1.56 -10.28
C VAL A 76 6.02 0.78 -9.15
N THR A 77 5.98 1.30 -7.92
CA THR A 77 6.53 0.62 -6.74
C THR A 77 5.85 -0.74 -6.50
N LEU A 78 4.55 -0.89 -6.75
CA LEU A 78 3.85 -2.17 -6.63
C LEU A 78 4.41 -3.23 -7.58
N VAL A 79 4.66 -2.86 -8.85
CA VAL A 79 5.27 -3.76 -9.84
C VAL A 79 6.69 -4.14 -9.41
N ALA A 80 7.50 -3.14 -9.06
CA ALA A 80 8.86 -3.36 -8.60
C ALA A 80 8.90 -4.26 -7.34
N LEU A 81 8.00 -4.04 -6.40
CA LEU A 81 7.93 -4.80 -5.16
C LEU A 81 7.56 -6.28 -5.41
N THR A 82 6.65 -6.55 -6.35
CA THR A 82 6.33 -7.93 -6.77
C THR A 82 7.57 -8.62 -7.36
N MET A 83 8.30 -7.94 -8.23
CA MET A 83 9.52 -8.49 -8.84
C MET A 83 10.64 -8.68 -7.81
N ILE A 84 10.86 -7.69 -6.93
CA ILE A 84 11.89 -7.76 -5.89
C ILE A 84 11.60 -8.89 -4.90
N SER A 85 10.35 -9.03 -4.43
CA SER A 85 9.99 -10.11 -3.52
C SER A 85 10.15 -11.49 -4.16
N THR A 86 9.80 -11.64 -5.45
CA THR A 86 10.05 -12.87 -6.20
C THR A 86 11.55 -13.20 -6.26
N LEU A 87 12.36 -12.23 -6.63
CA LEU A 87 13.81 -12.39 -6.73
C LEU A 87 14.46 -12.72 -5.38
N VAL A 88 14.05 -12.02 -4.33
CA VAL A 88 14.56 -12.24 -2.96
C VAL A 88 14.24 -13.65 -2.49
N ILE A 89 12.99 -14.10 -2.65
CA ILE A 89 12.59 -15.44 -2.21
C ILE A 89 13.23 -16.54 -3.04
N LEU A 90 13.39 -16.38 -4.36
CA LEU A 90 14.15 -17.30 -5.18
C LEU A 90 15.60 -17.44 -4.70
N ALA A 91 16.25 -16.31 -4.34
CA ALA A 91 17.59 -16.33 -3.78
C ALA A 91 17.65 -16.99 -2.39
N VAL A 92 16.65 -16.75 -1.56
CA VAL A 92 16.53 -17.31 -0.19
C VAL A 92 16.30 -18.83 -0.24
N THR A 93 15.46 -19.31 -1.13
CA THR A 93 15.16 -20.75 -1.27
C THR A 93 16.34 -21.55 -1.82
N SER A 94 17.23 -20.90 -2.58
CA SER A 94 18.42 -21.56 -3.12
C SER A 94 19.54 -21.73 -2.10
N ASN A 95 19.57 -20.95 -0.98
CA ASN A 95 20.66 -21.03 0.00
C ASN A 95 20.22 -20.57 1.41
N VAL A 96 20.26 -21.51 2.37
CA VAL A 96 19.86 -21.27 3.78
C VAL A 96 20.71 -20.20 4.46
N VAL A 97 22.00 -20.11 4.17
CA VAL A 97 22.89 -19.11 4.78
C VAL A 97 22.56 -17.71 4.26
N LEU A 98 22.28 -17.59 2.96
CA LEU A 98 21.84 -16.35 2.34
C LEU A 98 20.48 -15.89 2.91
N SER A 99 19.58 -16.85 3.17
CA SER A 99 18.27 -16.63 3.77
C SER A 99 18.38 -15.97 5.14
N LEU A 100 19.22 -16.48 6.03
CA LEU A 100 19.46 -15.89 7.37
C LEU A 100 20.04 -14.47 7.27
N GLY A 101 20.99 -14.26 6.36
CA GLY A 101 21.57 -12.94 6.09
C GLY A 101 20.55 -11.93 5.59
N MET A 102 19.69 -12.33 4.67
CA MET A 102 18.63 -11.47 4.11
C MET A 102 17.55 -11.11 5.13
N VAL A 103 17.08 -12.06 5.94
CA VAL A 103 16.12 -11.79 7.02
C VAL A 103 16.71 -10.78 8.00
N GLY A 104 17.99 -10.92 8.35
CA GLY A 104 18.71 -9.96 9.17
C GLY A 104 18.79 -8.56 8.53
N ALA A 105 19.16 -8.49 7.27
CA ALA A 105 19.27 -7.23 6.53
C ALA A 105 17.90 -6.52 6.37
N LEU A 106 16.84 -7.26 6.04
CA LEU A 106 15.49 -6.71 5.87
C LEU A 106 14.90 -6.22 7.20
N SER A 107 15.27 -6.82 8.33
CA SER A 107 14.80 -6.39 9.65
C SER A 107 15.34 -5.01 10.09
N ILE A 108 16.45 -4.55 9.49
CA ILE A 108 17.05 -3.24 9.76
C ILE A 108 16.35 -2.13 8.94
N VAL A 109 15.69 -2.48 7.84
CA VAL A 109 15.02 -1.51 6.96
C VAL A 109 13.76 -1.00 7.65
N ARG A 110 13.84 0.22 8.17
CA ARG A 110 12.72 0.91 8.79
C ARG A 110 12.19 2.00 7.87
N PHE A 111 10.97 1.81 7.36
CA PHE A 111 10.27 2.88 6.64
C PHE A 111 9.80 3.96 7.63
N ARG A 112 10.18 5.21 7.37
CA ARG A 112 9.75 6.38 8.18
C ARG A 112 8.66 7.19 7.50
N THR A 113 8.25 6.82 6.29
CA THR A 113 7.19 7.50 5.55
C THR A 113 5.82 7.02 6.03
N ALA A 114 4.96 7.94 6.45
CA ALA A 114 3.58 7.62 6.76
C ALA A 114 2.84 7.23 5.47
N ILE A 115 2.21 6.06 5.48
CA ILE A 115 1.30 5.66 4.40
C ILE A 115 -0.01 6.34 4.69
N LYS A 116 -0.42 7.26 3.81
CA LYS A 116 -1.60 8.12 4.04
C LYS A 116 -2.92 7.37 3.85
N GLU A 117 -2.96 6.44 2.91
CA GLU A 117 -4.19 5.71 2.54
C GLU A 117 -4.15 4.26 3.04
N PRO A 118 -5.15 3.79 3.81
CA PRO A 118 -5.20 2.39 4.29
C PRO A 118 -5.21 1.35 3.16
N LEU A 119 -5.78 1.69 2.00
CA LEU A 119 -5.80 0.82 0.83
C LEU A 119 -4.42 0.58 0.23
N ASP A 120 -3.52 1.56 0.32
CA ASP A 120 -2.14 1.41 -0.19
C ASP A 120 -1.41 0.29 0.53
N ILE A 121 -1.65 0.13 1.84
CA ILE A 121 -1.10 -0.98 2.63
C ILE A 121 -1.57 -2.33 2.08
N ALA A 122 -2.85 -2.46 1.74
CA ALA A 122 -3.38 -3.70 1.19
C ALA A 122 -2.74 -4.04 -0.17
N PHE A 123 -2.53 -3.05 -1.04
CA PHE A 123 -1.84 -3.25 -2.31
C PHE A 123 -0.37 -3.63 -2.15
N LEU A 124 0.35 -3.03 -1.18
CA LEU A 124 1.72 -3.40 -0.85
C LEU A 124 1.82 -4.85 -0.39
N PHE A 125 0.98 -5.26 0.56
CA PHE A 125 0.95 -6.64 1.04
C PHE A 125 0.57 -7.63 -0.06
N TRP A 126 -0.38 -7.27 -0.93
CA TRP A 126 -0.74 -8.10 -2.07
C TRP A 126 0.44 -8.31 -3.02
N SER A 127 1.17 -7.23 -3.37
CA SER A 127 2.36 -7.30 -4.22
C SER A 127 3.44 -8.22 -3.65
N ILE A 128 3.73 -8.08 -2.35
CA ILE A 128 4.71 -8.94 -1.65
C ILE A 128 4.25 -10.40 -1.64
N ALA A 129 2.98 -10.65 -1.27
CA ALA A 129 2.44 -12.00 -1.17
C ALA A 129 2.48 -12.73 -2.53
N VAL A 130 2.12 -12.05 -3.61
CA VAL A 130 2.20 -12.61 -4.96
C VAL A 130 3.63 -12.97 -5.33
N GLY A 131 4.60 -12.11 -5.02
CA GLY A 131 6.01 -12.39 -5.28
C GLY A 131 6.51 -13.63 -4.53
N ILE A 132 6.11 -13.80 -3.26
CA ILE A 132 6.45 -14.97 -2.45
C ILE A 132 5.84 -16.25 -3.04
N VAL A 133 4.55 -16.23 -3.41
CA VAL A 133 3.84 -17.39 -3.96
C VAL A 133 4.39 -17.80 -5.31
N LEU A 134 4.77 -16.83 -6.17
CA LEU A 134 5.42 -17.11 -7.45
C LEU A 134 6.79 -17.76 -7.29
N ALA A 135 7.60 -17.25 -6.36
CA ALA A 135 8.91 -17.82 -6.07
C ALA A 135 8.82 -19.24 -5.49
N ALA A 136 7.73 -19.57 -4.79
CA ALA A 136 7.44 -20.92 -4.32
C ALA A 136 6.95 -21.87 -5.45
N GLY A 137 6.84 -21.42 -6.70
CA GLY A 137 6.38 -22.20 -7.84
C GLY A 137 4.87 -22.42 -7.90
N MET A 138 4.08 -21.79 -7.00
CA MET A 138 2.63 -21.95 -6.94
C MET A 138 1.91 -20.99 -7.92
N ILE A 139 2.23 -21.09 -9.21
CA ILE A 139 1.70 -20.20 -10.26
C ILE A 139 0.17 -20.15 -10.28
N PRO A 140 -0.58 -21.30 -10.23
CA PRO A 140 -2.04 -21.24 -10.25
C PRO A 140 -2.63 -20.48 -9.07
N LEU A 141 -2.02 -20.61 -7.88
CA LEU A 141 -2.45 -19.91 -6.67
C LEU A 141 -2.22 -18.40 -6.78
N ALA A 142 -1.07 -17.99 -7.32
CA ALA A 142 -0.74 -16.58 -7.54
C ALA A 142 -1.74 -15.91 -8.50
N VAL A 143 -2.04 -16.56 -9.63
CA VAL A 143 -2.96 -16.03 -10.65
C VAL A 143 -4.40 -15.99 -10.13
N PHE A 144 -4.91 -17.13 -9.63
CA PHE A 144 -6.28 -17.21 -9.14
C PHE A 144 -6.51 -16.29 -7.92
N GLY A 145 -5.58 -16.31 -6.96
CA GLY A 145 -5.63 -15.44 -5.78
C GLY A 145 -5.62 -13.95 -6.16
N SER A 146 -4.78 -13.57 -7.14
CA SER A 146 -4.72 -12.19 -7.61
C SER A 146 -6.01 -11.76 -8.31
N VAL A 147 -6.63 -12.61 -9.10
CA VAL A 147 -7.92 -12.31 -9.74
C VAL A 147 -9.01 -12.10 -8.68
N VAL A 148 -9.10 -13.00 -7.70
CA VAL A 148 -10.10 -12.90 -6.62
C VAL A 148 -9.92 -11.62 -5.81
N ILE A 149 -8.69 -11.34 -5.36
CA ILE A 149 -8.38 -10.12 -4.59
C ILE A 149 -8.68 -8.88 -5.42
N GLY A 150 -8.29 -8.87 -6.71
CA GLY A 150 -8.55 -7.76 -7.61
C GLY A 150 -10.04 -7.46 -7.78
N ILE A 151 -10.87 -8.50 -7.96
CA ILE A 151 -12.34 -8.36 -8.06
C ILE A 151 -12.91 -7.80 -6.76
N ILE A 152 -12.49 -8.34 -5.59
CA ILE A 152 -12.95 -7.87 -4.29
C ILE A 152 -12.62 -6.39 -4.12
N LEU A 153 -11.37 -5.99 -4.38
CA LEU A 153 -10.95 -4.59 -4.23
C LEU A 153 -11.72 -3.66 -5.19
N LEU A 154 -11.94 -4.06 -6.45
CA LEU A 154 -12.74 -3.29 -7.40
C LEU A 154 -14.17 -3.10 -6.93
N VAL A 155 -14.82 -4.15 -6.41
CA VAL A 155 -16.21 -4.08 -5.95
C VAL A 155 -16.35 -3.20 -4.72
N PHE A 156 -15.44 -3.35 -3.75
CA PHE A 156 -15.53 -2.59 -2.50
C PHE A 156 -15.04 -1.15 -2.65
N ALA A 157 -14.03 -0.88 -3.47
CA ALA A 157 -13.55 0.48 -3.69
C ALA A 157 -14.53 1.32 -4.52
N ASN A 158 -15.23 0.72 -5.48
CA ASN A 158 -16.21 1.41 -6.31
C ASN A 158 -17.49 1.81 -5.54
N LYS A 159 -17.68 1.31 -4.32
CA LYS A 159 -18.80 1.70 -3.43
C LYS A 159 -18.52 3.00 -2.64
N LYS A 160 -17.34 3.60 -2.75
CA LYS A 160 -17.13 4.94 -2.16
C LYS A 160 -18.00 5.95 -2.89
N SER A 161 -18.93 6.54 -2.15
CA SER A 161 -19.80 7.62 -2.62
C SER A 161 -18.96 8.74 -3.26
N HIS A 162 -19.24 9.09 -4.52
CA HIS A 162 -18.64 10.20 -5.27
C HIS A 162 -19.07 11.58 -4.71
N LEU A 163 -19.23 11.70 -3.41
CA LEU A 163 -19.57 12.93 -2.75
C LEU A 163 -18.27 13.62 -2.31
N ASN A 164 -17.82 14.56 -3.12
CA ASN A 164 -16.64 15.36 -2.76
C ASN A 164 -16.96 16.23 -1.53
N PRO A 165 -16.14 16.14 -0.47
CA PRO A 165 -16.31 17.00 0.69
C PRO A 165 -15.75 18.40 0.40
N TYR A 166 -16.53 19.42 0.68
CA TYR A 166 -16.13 20.81 0.63
C TYR A 166 -16.40 21.45 1.98
N ILE A 167 -15.59 22.44 2.36
CA ILE A 167 -15.85 23.32 3.47
C ILE A 167 -16.34 24.66 2.92
N VAL A 168 -17.51 25.07 3.36
CA VAL A 168 -18.05 26.40 3.09
C VAL A 168 -17.83 27.25 4.32
N VAL A 169 -17.11 28.33 4.15
CA VAL A 169 -16.92 29.36 5.17
C VAL A 169 -17.82 30.53 4.84
N ILE A 170 -18.76 30.86 5.73
CA ILE A 170 -19.73 31.94 5.53
C ILE A 170 -19.58 32.96 6.67
N ARG A 171 -19.50 34.21 6.31
CA ARG A 171 -19.56 35.33 7.26
C ARG A 171 -20.87 36.06 7.10
N CYS A 172 -21.66 36.09 8.17
CA CYS A 172 -22.96 36.76 8.26
C CYS A 172 -22.91 37.94 9.25
N GLU A 173 -23.70 38.98 9.01
CA GLU A 173 -23.79 40.14 9.88
C GLU A 173 -24.59 39.83 11.16
N ASN A 174 -25.62 39.01 11.05
CA ASN A 174 -26.56 38.74 12.13
C ASN A 174 -27.06 37.29 12.12
N HIS A 175 -27.80 36.91 13.17
CA HIS A 175 -28.32 35.58 13.35
C HIS A 175 -29.40 35.20 12.31
N ASP A 176 -30.19 36.16 11.80
CA ASP A 176 -31.24 35.85 10.82
C ASP A 176 -30.66 35.48 9.46
N SER A 177 -29.58 36.15 9.05
CA SER A 177 -28.85 35.79 7.83
C SER A 177 -28.11 34.46 7.95
N GLU A 178 -27.60 34.12 9.13
CA GLU A 178 -27.03 32.80 9.44
C GLU A 178 -28.04 31.68 9.18
N ILE A 179 -29.26 31.80 9.71
CA ILE A 179 -30.31 30.78 9.58
C ILE A 179 -30.64 30.58 8.10
N LYS A 180 -30.85 31.67 7.35
CA LYS A 180 -31.18 31.62 5.91
C LYS A 180 -30.07 30.98 5.10
N ALA A 181 -28.80 31.32 5.37
CA ALA A 181 -27.64 30.75 4.71
C ALA A 181 -27.51 29.23 4.96
N MET A 182 -27.72 28.81 6.23
CA MET A 182 -27.69 27.39 6.58
C MET A 182 -28.85 26.58 5.97
N GLU A 183 -30.04 27.15 5.90
CA GLU A 183 -31.18 26.52 5.21
C GLU A 183 -30.94 26.37 3.72
N PHE A 184 -30.37 27.38 3.09
CA PHE A 184 -29.98 27.33 1.67
C PHE A 184 -28.94 26.23 1.42
N LEU A 185 -27.88 26.17 2.24
CA LEU A 185 -26.86 25.10 2.11
C LEU A 185 -27.46 23.73 2.29
N LYS A 186 -28.35 23.51 3.25
CA LYS A 186 -29.01 22.20 3.45
C LYS A 186 -29.89 21.78 2.27
N LYS A 187 -30.44 22.72 1.51
CA LYS A 187 -31.24 22.43 0.31
C LYS A 187 -30.36 22.08 -0.89
N GLN A 188 -29.19 22.68 -1.02
CA GLN A 188 -28.27 22.46 -2.14
C GLN A 188 -27.37 21.25 -1.95
N ALA A 189 -26.97 20.95 -0.71
CA ALA A 189 -26.06 19.87 -0.41
C ALA A 189 -26.79 18.56 -0.05
N GLY A 190 -26.32 17.43 -0.55
CA GLY A 190 -26.83 16.10 -0.15
C GLY A 190 -26.59 15.78 1.32
N ARG A 191 -25.54 16.36 1.90
CA ARG A 191 -25.22 16.32 3.36
C ARG A 191 -24.53 17.61 3.74
N CYS A 192 -25.04 18.29 4.78
CA CYS A 192 -24.46 19.51 5.34
C CYS A 192 -24.28 19.32 6.85
N VAL A 193 -23.05 19.50 7.34
CA VAL A 193 -22.69 19.34 8.76
C VAL A 193 -21.96 20.62 9.21
N LEU A 194 -22.47 21.33 10.20
CA LEU A 194 -21.77 22.43 10.80
C LEU A 194 -20.54 21.91 11.58
N LYS A 195 -19.35 22.39 11.25
CA LYS A 195 -18.09 22.00 11.91
C LYS A 195 -17.69 22.99 13.01
N SER A 196 -17.80 24.28 12.73
CA SER A 196 -17.54 25.30 13.72
C SER A 196 -18.42 26.53 13.49
N LYS A 197 -18.68 27.26 14.57
CA LYS A 197 -19.37 28.55 14.58
C LYS A 197 -18.59 29.49 15.47
N THR A 198 -18.20 30.63 14.94
CA THR A 198 -17.53 31.71 15.68
C THR A 198 -18.46 32.94 15.70
N VAL A 199 -18.77 33.44 16.89
CA VAL A 199 -19.59 34.61 17.04
C VAL A 199 -18.73 35.74 17.62
N GLN A 200 -18.67 36.85 16.92
CA GLN A 200 -17.99 38.07 17.36
C GLN A 200 -18.94 39.26 17.29
N LYS A 201 -18.59 40.40 17.97
CA LYS A 201 -19.38 41.62 17.85
C LYS A 201 -19.35 42.09 16.39
N GLY A 202 -20.51 42.05 15.71
CA GLY A 202 -20.69 42.54 14.36
C GLY A 202 -20.61 41.47 13.24
N PHE A 203 -20.24 40.22 13.53
CA PHE A 203 -20.36 39.14 12.54
C PHE A 203 -20.41 37.74 13.16
N VAL A 204 -20.96 36.81 12.42
CA VAL A 204 -20.98 35.36 12.71
C VAL A 204 -20.28 34.64 11.59
N GLU A 205 -19.27 33.81 11.89
CA GLU A 205 -18.58 32.95 10.93
C GLU A 205 -19.00 31.50 11.14
N LEU A 206 -19.39 30.83 10.06
CA LEU A 206 -19.80 29.44 10.03
C LEU A 206 -18.88 28.66 9.12
N ASN A 207 -18.38 27.53 9.60
CA ASN A 207 -17.68 26.56 8.80
C ASN A 207 -18.53 25.29 8.67
N ALA A 208 -19.07 25.02 7.49
CA ALA A 208 -19.92 23.88 7.21
C ALA A 208 -19.26 22.91 6.23
N GLU A 209 -19.19 21.65 6.58
CA GLU A 209 -18.84 20.60 5.63
C GLU A 209 -20.08 20.25 4.81
N ILE A 210 -19.95 20.35 3.51
CA ILE A 210 -20.98 19.92 2.56
C ILE A 210 -20.44 18.81 1.67
N ARG A 211 -21.34 17.92 1.24
CA ARG A 211 -21.01 16.86 0.28
C ARG A 211 -21.93 16.97 -0.93
N MET A 212 -21.35 17.14 -2.10
CA MET A 212 -22.07 17.31 -3.34
C MET A 212 -21.71 16.22 -4.34
N LYS A 213 -22.65 15.89 -5.21
CA LYS A 213 -22.47 14.92 -6.29
C LYS A 213 -21.83 15.53 -7.54
N GLU A 214 -22.02 16.81 -7.76
CA GLU A 214 -21.54 17.58 -8.90
C GLU A 214 -20.64 18.71 -8.42
N ASP A 215 -19.62 19.04 -9.21
CA ASP A 215 -18.71 20.17 -8.93
C ASP A 215 -19.33 21.52 -9.33
N ASN A 216 -20.67 21.66 -9.19
CA ASN A 216 -21.33 22.93 -9.45
C ASN A 216 -21.11 23.88 -8.26
N THR A 217 -20.31 24.92 -8.50
CA THR A 217 -19.94 25.93 -7.51
C THR A 217 -20.82 27.20 -7.55
N ASP A 218 -21.80 27.27 -8.47
CA ASP A 218 -22.65 28.46 -8.69
C ASP A 218 -23.45 28.85 -7.45
N PHE A 219 -23.80 27.90 -6.59
CA PHE A 219 -24.53 28.15 -5.35
C PHE A 219 -23.77 29.08 -4.40
N ILE A 220 -22.41 29.14 -4.49
CA ILE A 220 -21.60 30.08 -3.67
C ILE A 220 -21.84 31.52 -4.08
N ASN A 221 -22.01 31.77 -5.38
CA ASN A 221 -22.34 33.10 -5.89
C ASN A 221 -23.70 33.54 -5.34
N ILE A 222 -24.69 32.67 -5.40
CA ILE A 222 -26.05 32.95 -4.85
C ILE A 222 -25.99 33.20 -3.31
N LEU A 223 -25.16 32.40 -2.63
CA LEU A 223 -25.00 32.52 -1.19
C LEU A 223 -24.33 33.85 -0.81
N SER A 224 -23.35 34.31 -1.60
CA SER A 224 -22.67 35.58 -1.37
C SER A 224 -23.54 36.80 -1.64
N GLU A 225 -24.58 36.67 -2.50
CA GLU A 225 -25.54 37.74 -2.80
C GLU A 225 -26.71 37.82 -1.80
N MET A 226 -26.79 36.88 -0.85
CA MET A 226 -27.87 36.90 0.15
C MET A 226 -27.72 38.06 1.12
N ASN A 227 -28.82 38.72 1.41
CA ASN A 227 -28.84 39.84 2.36
C ASN A 227 -28.28 39.47 3.74
N GLY A 228 -27.25 40.20 4.19
CA GLY A 228 -26.58 39.98 5.47
C GLY A 228 -25.51 38.90 5.43
N VAL A 229 -25.11 38.40 4.24
CA VAL A 229 -23.93 37.59 4.00
C VAL A 229 -22.82 38.50 3.50
N ASN A 230 -21.74 38.64 4.25
CA ASN A 230 -20.59 39.48 3.90
C ASN A 230 -19.59 38.78 2.99
N SER A 231 -19.43 37.46 3.16
CA SER A 231 -18.59 36.64 2.29
C SER A 231 -18.97 35.17 2.38
N ALA A 232 -18.82 34.47 1.27
CA ALA A 232 -18.95 33.02 1.17
C ALA A 232 -17.70 32.45 0.43
N VAL A 233 -17.01 31.53 1.05
CA VAL A 233 -15.79 30.90 0.47
C VAL A 233 -16.00 29.39 0.45
N LEU A 234 -15.74 28.79 -0.70
CA LEU A 234 -15.72 27.34 -0.87
C LEU A 234 -14.28 26.84 -0.87
N VAL A 235 -13.97 25.93 0.04
CA VAL A 235 -12.66 25.31 0.14
C VAL A 235 -12.81 23.81 -0.14
N SER A 236 -12.07 23.29 -1.09
CA SER A 236 -11.98 21.86 -1.33
C SER A 236 -11.29 21.21 -0.13
N TYR A 237 -11.97 20.28 0.53
CA TYR A 237 -11.41 19.59 1.70
C TYR A 237 -10.74 18.28 1.27
N ASN A 238 -9.45 18.34 1.03
CA ASN A 238 -8.65 17.19 0.61
C ASN A 238 -7.94 16.47 1.76
N GLY A 239 -8.29 16.79 3.02
CA GLY A 239 -7.69 16.14 4.19
C GLY A 239 -6.25 16.55 4.52
N ASP A 240 -5.62 17.40 3.73
CA ASP A 240 -4.17 17.73 3.83
C ASP A 240 -3.86 18.96 4.71
N TYR A 241 -4.84 19.56 5.35
CA TYR A 241 -4.65 20.77 6.19
C TYR A 241 -4.56 20.47 7.70
N MET A 242 -4.00 19.32 8.08
CA MET A 242 -3.55 19.10 9.45
C MET A 242 -2.10 18.57 9.40
N GLY A 243 -1.16 19.47 9.17
CA GLY A 243 0.25 19.32 9.43
C GLY A 243 0.65 20.13 10.64
#